data_a72ab2ba725c6708b1529ed1f5560d4d
#
_entry.id   a72ab2ba725c6708b1529ed1f5560d4d
#
_cell.length_a   1.000
_cell.length_b   1.000
_cell.length_c   1.000
_cell.angle_alpha   90.00
_cell.angle_beta   90.00
_cell.angle_gamma   90.00
#
_symmetry.space_group_name_H-M   'P 1'
#
loop_
_entity.id
_entity.type
_entity.pdbx_description
1 polymer ?
#
loop_
_entity_poly.entity_id
_entity_poly.type
_entity_poly.pdbx_seq_one_letter_code
_entity_poly.pdbx_strand_id
1 'polypeptide(L)'
;MFRFTAEQQVYDINGVKVGGQPGEFPTVLIGSMFYRGHKIVLDSAKGIFNEAEAKALLDLEAEMSAETGNPRIIDVLGDTPEALARHVEFILKHTSAPFLLDSVSPEIRTGALKLLGKDSAIINRLIYNSIEENYTEDELSVIKEFGVKTAVILAFSKKHLKPSSRLKLLTGDGKTEGLIAAAKRAGIEQFLVDPGVLDVASNSWTTKAIYEVKEQLGYPGGCAPSNALYLWKKMRSKGSPYFEAAGTAVFTYPVTQGADFLLYGPIMNAPWVYRGIATTDAMMGYTTKLTGTKLGTTEHPLLKLF
;
A
#
# COMPACT_ATOMS: atom_id res chain seq x y z
N MET A 1 -23.80 -5.85 5.22
CA MET A 1 -22.56 -5.07 5.10
C MET A 1 -22.70 -3.81 5.95
N PHE A 2 -21.62 -3.22 6.40
CA PHE A 2 -21.56 -2.15 7.39
C PHE A 2 -21.13 -0.82 6.76
N ARG A 3 -21.32 0.25 7.50
CA ARG A 3 -20.80 1.57 7.23
C ARG A 3 -20.08 2.04 8.49
N PHE A 4 -18.91 2.65 8.35
CA PHE A 4 -18.19 3.25 9.47
C PHE A 4 -18.94 4.49 9.98
N THR A 5 -18.93 4.69 11.31
CA THR A 5 -19.59 5.84 11.95
C THR A 5 -18.71 7.09 11.89
N ALA A 6 -17.38 6.92 11.97
CA ALA A 6 -16.46 8.03 11.77
C ALA A 6 -16.51 8.56 10.32
N GLU A 7 -16.34 9.84 10.15
CA GLU A 7 -16.14 10.47 8.84
C GLU A 7 -14.86 9.91 8.20
N GLN A 8 -15.02 9.33 7.00
CA GLN A 8 -13.92 8.71 6.30
C GLN A 8 -13.16 9.72 5.44
N GLN A 9 -11.84 9.78 5.61
CA GLN A 9 -10.98 10.56 4.72
C GLN A 9 -10.85 9.86 3.37
N VAL A 10 -10.81 10.67 2.30
CA VAL A 10 -10.47 10.22 0.95
C VAL A 10 -9.31 11.08 0.48
N TYR A 11 -8.17 10.47 0.23
CA TYR A 11 -7.00 11.15 -0.31
C TYR A 11 -6.95 11.01 -1.82
N ASP A 12 -6.53 12.07 -2.50
CA ASP A 12 -6.21 12.05 -3.93
C ASP A 12 -4.69 12.13 -4.05
N ILE A 13 -4.09 11.04 -4.51
CA ILE A 13 -2.64 10.93 -4.71
C ILE A 13 -2.40 10.86 -6.22
N ASN A 14 -2.15 12.01 -6.82
CA ASN A 14 -1.94 12.15 -8.26
C ASN A 14 -3.03 11.44 -9.11
N GLY A 15 -4.30 11.65 -8.74
CA GLY A 15 -5.47 11.07 -9.42
C GLY A 15 -5.92 9.70 -8.90
N VAL A 16 -5.17 9.06 -8.01
CA VAL A 16 -5.57 7.82 -7.35
C VAL A 16 -6.25 8.16 -6.02
N LYS A 17 -7.55 7.83 -5.92
CA LYS A 17 -8.31 8.03 -4.69
C LYS A 17 -8.19 6.83 -3.77
N VAL A 18 -7.87 7.09 -2.49
CA VAL A 18 -7.69 6.05 -1.45
C VAL A 18 -8.52 6.44 -0.23
N GLY A 19 -9.35 5.54 0.27
CA GLY A 19 -10.18 5.76 1.45
C GLY A 19 -11.68 5.73 1.15
N GLY A 20 -12.48 6.34 2.02
CA GLY A 20 -13.94 6.37 1.91
C GLY A 20 -14.63 5.21 2.62
N GLN A 21 -15.94 5.09 2.41
CA GLN A 21 -16.75 4.01 2.97
C GLN A 21 -16.55 2.71 2.19
N PRO A 22 -16.77 1.53 2.82
CA PRO A 22 -16.66 0.25 2.13
C PRO A 22 -17.51 0.21 0.85
N GLY A 23 -16.87 -0.07 -0.29
CA GLY A 23 -17.52 -0.12 -1.61
C GLY A 23 -17.76 1.24 -2.27
N GLU A 24 -17.35 2.35 -1.66
CA GLU A 24 -17.43 3.69 -2.27
C GLU A 24 -16.39 3.84 -3.39
N PHE A 25 -15.16 3.52 -3.10
CA PHE A 25 -14.04 3.47 -4.06
C PHE A 25 -13.49 2.05 -4.18
N PRO A 26 -12.92 1.69 -5.35
CA PRO A 26 -12.22 0.41 -5.50
C PRO A 26 -10.98 0.35 -4.61
N THR A 27 -10.65 -0.85 -4.15
CA THR A 27 -9.39 -1.10 -3.45
C THR A 27 -8.19 -0.75 -4.34
N VAL A 28 -7.28 0.06 -3.83
CA VAL A 28 -6.02 0.40 -4.51
C VAL A 28 -5.04 -0.77 -4.40
N LEU A 29 -4.50 -1.21 -5.54
CA LEU A 29 -3.57 -2.33 -5.59
C LEU A 29 -2.13 -1.84 -5.79
N ILE A 30 -1.22 -2.31 -4.93
CA ILE A 30 0.16 -1.84 -4.86
C ILE A 30 1.09 -3.02 -5.16
N GLY A 31 1.69 -3.00 -6.35
CA GLY A 31 2.60 -4.04 -6.84
C GLY A 31 4.05 -3.71 -6.61
N SER A 32 4.83 -4.65 -6.06
CA SER A 32 6.24 -4.45 -5.72
C SER A 32 7.18 -4.77 -6.88
N MET A 33 8.13 -3.87 -7.14
CA MET A 33 9.21 -4.04 -8.12
C MET A 33 10.58 -3.87 -7.47
N PHE A 34 11.60 -4.47 -8.08
CA PHE A 34 13.02 -4.35 -7.71
C PHE A 34 13.37 -4.88 -6.31
N TYR A 35 12.48 -5.69 -5.71
CA TYR A 35 12.73 -6.32 -4.41
C TYR A 35 13.88 -7.34 -4.50
N ARG A 36 14.49 -7.63 -3.37
CA ARG A 36 15.60 -8.59 -3.29
C ARG A 36 15.19 -9.97 -3.83
N GLY A 37 15.90 -10.45 -4.85
CA GLY A 37 15.59 -11.69 -5.55
C GLY A 37 14.57 -11.56 -6.68
N HIS A 38 14.16 -10.35 -7.03
CA HIS A 38 13.39 -10.11 -8.24
C HIS A 38 14.25 -10.42 -9.46
N LYS A 39 13.80 -11.32 -10.34
CA LYS A 39 14.59 -11.88 -11.45
C LYS A 39 15.11 -10.84 -12.43
N ILE A 40 14.42 -9.71 -12.55
CA ILE A 40 14.83 -8.62 -13.44
C ILE A 40 16.02 -7.81 -12.88
N VAL A 41 16.34 -7.93 -11.57
CA VAL A 41 17.44 -7.21 -10.92
C VAL A 41 18.73 -7.99 -11.15
N LEU A 42 19.70 -7.34 -11.78
CA LEU A 42 21.02 -7.90 -12.15
C LEU A 42 22.10 -7.53 -11.12
N ASP A 43 22.03 -6.30 -10.57
CA ASP A 43 22.90 -5.81 -9.50
C ASP A 43 22.10 -4.91 -8.56
N SER A 44 21.69 -5.45 -7.41
CA SER A 44 20.78 -4.74 -6.49
C SER A 44 21.47 -3.55 -5.81
N ALA A 45 22.78 -3.58 -5.59
CA ALA A 45 23.51 -2.48 -4.98
C ALA A 45 23.68 -1.29 -5.92
N LYS A 46 23.84 -1.55 -7.22
CA LYS A 46 23.94 -0.50 -8.26
C LYS A 46 22.62 -0.13 -8.90
N GLY A 47 21.54 -0.85 -8.57
CA GLY A 47 20.22 -0.66 -9.21
C GLY A 47 20.26 -0.98 -10.71
N ILE A 48 21.01 -2.01 -11.13
CA ILE A 48 21.06 -2.46 -12.52
C ILE A 48 20.02 -3.56 -12.70
N PHE A 49 19.17 -3.42 -13.70
CA PHE A 49 18.08 -4.35 -13.98
C PHE A 49 17.79 -4.44 -15.48
N ASN A 50 16.98 -5.41 -15.89
CA ASN A 50 16.49 -5.56 -17.26
C ASN A 50 15.32 -4.58 -17.49
N GLU A 51 15.57 -3.47 -18.17
CA GLU A 51 14.57 -2.42 -18.42
C GLU A 51 13.40 -2.91 -19.29
N ALA A 52 13.65 -3.79 -20.25
CA ALA A 52 12.59 -4.32 -21.13
C ALA A 52 11.61 -5.20 -20.35
N GLU A 53 12.11 -6.08 -19.48
CA GLU A 53 11.28 -6.91 -18.60
C GLU A 53 10.55 -6.06 -17.54
N ALA A 54 11.23 -5.04 -16.98
CA ALA A 54 10.61 -4.13 -16.03
C ALA A 54 9.44 -3.36 -16.67
N LYS A 55 9.63 -2.88 -17.91
CA LYS A 55 8.56 -2.21 -18.66
C LYS A 55 7.39 -3.16 -18.94
N ALA A 56 7.65 -4.39 -19.36
CA ALA A 56 6.60 -5.38 -19.62
C ALA A 56 5.75 -5.65 -18.36
N LEU A 57 6.36 -5.68 -17.17
CA LEU A 57 5.63 -5.84 -15.91
C LEU A 57 4.75 -4.62 -15.58
N LEU A 58 5.23 -3.40 -15.85
CA LEU A 58 4.42 -2.19 -15.69
C LEU A 58 3.24 -2.14 -16.67
N ASP A 59 3.46 -2.57 -17.92
CA ASP A 59 2.42 -2.64 -18.93
C ASP A 59 1.35 -3.68 -18.53
N LEU A 60 1.76 -4.87 -18.06
CA LEU A 60 0.86 -5.91 -17.56
C LEU A 60 -0.03 -5.41 -16.42
N GLU A 61 0.55 -4.74 -15.43
CA GLU A 61 -0.24 -4.19 -14.31
C GLU A 61 -1.19 -3.08 -14.79
N ALA A 62 -0.73 -2.22 -15.72
CA ALA A 62 -1.57 -1.18 -16.31
C ALA A 62 -2.79 -1.78 -17.04
N GLU A 63 -2.59 -2.87 -17.78
CA GLU A 63 -3.66 -3.60 -18.44
C GLU A 63 -4.68 -4.16 -17.44
N MET A 64 -4.21 -4.80 -16.37
CA MET A 64 -5.08 -5.33 -15.32
C MET A 64 -5.87 -4.22 -14.60
N SER A 65 -5.23 -3.10 -14.30
CA SER A 65 -5.89 -1.93 -13.73
C SER A 65 -6.97 -1.37 -14.66
N ALA A 66 -6.68 -1.24 -15.95
CA ALA A 66 -7.63 -0.78 -16.95
C ALA A 66 -8.79 -1.77 -17.17
N GLU A 67 -8.53 -3.08 -17.17
CA GLU A 67 -9.53 -4.13 -17.30
C GLU A 67 -10.51 -4.11 -16.12
N THR A 68 -10.00 -4.02 -14.91
CA THR A 68 -10.79 -4.25 -13.69
C THR A 68 -11.34 -2.98 -13.05
N GLY A 69 -10.70 -1.84 -13.28
CA GLY A 69 -11.05 -0.57 -12.62
C GLY A 69 -10.41 -0.36 -11.24
N ASN A 70 -9.65 -1.32 -10.73
CA ASN A 70 -8.86 -1.10 -9.52
C ASN A 70 -7.68 -0.17 -9.80
N PRO A 71 -7.54 0.95 -9.04
CA PRO A 71 -6.40 1.84 -9.20
C PRO A 71 -5.08 1.17 -8.77
N ARG A 72 -3.99 1.65 -9.34
CA ARG A 72 -2.65 1.11 -9.07
C ARG A 72 -1.70 2.13 -8.46
N ILE A 73 -0.80 1.64 -7.62
CA ILE A 73 0.38 2.34 -7.11
C ILE A 73 1.56 1.38 -7.25
N ILE A 74 2.74 1.87 -7.59
CA ILE A 74 3.92 1.03 -7.75
C ILE A 74 4.77 1.09 -6.48
N ASP A 75 4.99 -0.05 -5.84
CA ASP A 75 5.93 -0.16 -4.72
C ASP A 75 7.35 -0.35 -5.25
N VAL A 76 8.19 0.68 -5.09
CA VAL A 76 9.54 0.73 -5.66
C VAL A 76 10.57 0.49 -4.56
N LEU A 77 11.25 -0.65 -4.64
CA LEU A 77 12.26 -1.05 -3.66
C LEU A 77 13.69 -0.79 -4.15
N GLY A 78 14.61 -0.60 -3.20
CA GLY A 78 16.05 -0.50 -3.47
C GLY A 78 16.89 -0.85 -2.25
N ASP A 79 18.07 -1.44 -2.50
CA ASP A 79 19.02 -1.87 -1.45
C ASP A 79 20.04 -0.77 -1.08
N THR A 80 20.13 0.30 -1.90
CA THR A 80 20.96 1.49 -1.65
C THR A 80 20.22 2.75 -2.08
N PRO A 81 20.59 3.95 -1.59
CA PRO A 81 19.98 5.20 -2.04
C PRO A 81 20.04 5.40 -3.57
N GLU A 82 21.19 5.10 -4.17
CA GLU A 82 21.43 5.24 -5.60
C GLU A 82 20.60 4.25 -6.41
N ALA A 83 20.48 3.00 -5.94
CA ALA A 83 19.66 1.99 -6.58
C ALA A 83 18.18 2.38 -6.52
N LEU A 84 17.69 2.80 -5.35
CA LEU A 84 16.31 3.22 -5.16
C LEU A 84 15.97 4.44 -6.03
N ALA A 85 16.83 5.46 -6.06
CA ALA A 85 16.64 6.63 -6.92
C ALA A 85 16.58 6.24 -8.41
N ARG A 86 17.50 5.38 -8.88
CA ARG A 86 17.51 4.88 -10.27
C ARG A 86 16.24 4.11 -10.62
N HIS A 87 15.75 3.27 -9.71
CA HIS A 87 14.50 2.54 -9.90
C HIS A 87 13.31 3.50 -10.01
N VAL A 88 13.25 4.53 -9.16
CA VAL A 88 12.21 5.57 -9.22
C VAL A 88 12.29 6.35 -10.55
N GLU A 89 13.48 6.75 -11.00
CA GLU A 89 13.65 7.44 -12.29
C GLU A 89 13.08 6.62 -13.45
N PHE A 90 13.28 5.30 -13.44
CA PHE A 90 12.69 4.40 -14.43
C PHE A 90 11.15 4.42 -14.34
N ILE A 91 10.56 4.34 -13.15
CA ILE A 91 9.10 4.42 -12.96
C ILE A 91 8.56 5.76 -13.45
N LEU A 92 9.23 6.87 -13.13
CA LEU A 92 8.82 8.21 -13.57
C LEU A 92 8.77 8.35 -15.09
N LYS A 93 9.69 7.67 -15.79
CA LYS A 93 9.78 7.68 -17.27
C LYS A 93 8.68 6.85 -17.93
N HIS A 94 8.21 5.77 -17.29
CA HIS A 94 7.34 4.78 -17.95
C HIS A 94 5.88 4.78 -17.47
N THR A 95 5.55 5.46 -16.38
CA THR A 95 4.16 5.57 -15.90
C THR A 95 3.91 6.88 -15.17
N SER A 96 2.66 7.34 -15.16
CA SER A 96 2.18 8.46 -14.33
C SER A 96 1.64 8.01 -12.97
N ALA A 97 1.55 6.71 -12.69
CA ALA A 97 1.02 6.20 -11.44
C ALA A 97 1.82 6.72 -10.23
N PRO A 98 1.19 6.95 -9.07
CA PRO A 98 1.91 7.17 -7.83
C PRO A 98 2.81 5.99 -7.48
N PHE A 99 3.80 6.23 -6.61
CA PHE A 99 4.73 5.17 -6.20
C PHE A 99 5.09 5.29 -4.72
N LEU A 100 5.36 4.14 -4.11
CA LEU A 100 5.98 4.07 -2.79
C LEU A 100 7.49 4.14 -2.96
N LEU A 101 8.13 4.99 -2.17
CA LEU A 101 9.59 5.00 -1.97
C LEU A 101 9.89 4.05 -0.82
N ASP A 102 10.26 2.80 -1.14
CA ASP A 102 10.37 1.73 -0.15
C ASP A 102 11.80 1.18 0.01
N SER A 103 12.16 0.96 1.25
CA SER A 103 13.36 0.21 1.64
C SER A 103 13.25 -0.22 3.10
N VAL A 104 14.04 -1.21 3.48
CA VAL A 104 14.14 -1.72 4.86
C VAL A 104 14.79 -0.72 5.83
N SER A 105 15.45 0.33 5.33
CA SER A 105 16.22 1.29 6.13
C SER A 105 15.78 2.73 5.83
N PRO A 106 15.52 3.54 6.87
CA PRO A 106 15.21 4.96 6.70
C PRO A 106 16.36 5.74 6.02
N GLU A 107 17.63 5.33 6.23
CA GLU A 107 18.80 5.97 5.61
C GLU A 107 18.78 5.80 4.09
N ILE A 108 18.34 4.64 3.59
CA ILE A 108 18.19 4.39 2.16
C ILE A 108 17.08 5.26 1.58
N ARG A 109 15.91 5.31 2.21
CA ARG A 109 14.76 6.12 1.77
C ARG A 109 15.09 7.60 1.75
N THR A 110 15.67 8.12 2.84
CA THR A 110 16.05 9.55 2.94
C THR A 110 17.19 9.90 2.00
N GLY A 111 18.15 8.99 1.81
CA GLY A 111 19.23 9.15 0.84
C GLY A 111 18.71 9.22 -0.60
N ALA A 112 17.81 8.31 -0.97
CA ALA A 112 17.17 8.33 -2.29
C ALA A 112 16.33 9.61 -2.50
N LEU A 113 15.59 10.06 -1.47
CA LEU A 113 14.82 11.30 -1.53
C LEU A 113 15.73 12.52 -1.80
N LYS A 114 16.91 12.56 -1.18
CA LYS A 114 17.91 13.61 -1.44
C LYS A 114 18.44 13.58 -2.89
N LEU A 115 18.63 12.40 -3.47
CA LEU A 115 19.06 12.24 -4.86
C LEU A 115 17.97 12.62 -5.86
N LEU A 116 16.71 12.29 -5.59
CA LEU A 116 15.56 12.63 -6.43
C LEU A 116 15.23 14.13 -6.41
N GLY A 117 15.61 14.83 -5.35
CA GLY A 117 15.41 16.27 -5.24
C GLY A 117 13.98 16.69 -4.89
N LYS A 118 13.72 18.00 -5.03
CA LYS A 118 12.46 18.65 -4.60
C LYS A 118 11.52 18.95 -5.77
N ASP A 119 11.61 18.21 -6.88
CA ASP A 119 10.70 18.40 -8.00
C ASP A 119 9.26 18.04 -7.59
N SER A 120 8.37 19.01 -7.71
CA SER A 120 6.96 18.84 -7.36
C SER A 120 6.28 17.74 -8.18
N ALA A 121 6.71 17.50 -9.43
CA ALA A 121 6.19 16.42 -10.25
C ALA A 121 6.53 15.03 -9.69
N ILE A 122 7.66 14.92 -8.97
CA ILE A 122 8.06 13.70 -8.27
C ILE A 122 7.32 13.60 -6.92
N ILE A 123 7.40 14.67 -6.12
CA ILE A 123 6.88 14.69 -4.74
C ILE A 123 5.36 14.47 -4.69
N ASN A 124 4.60 15.01 -5.65
CA ASN A 124 3.14 14.81 -5.73
C ASN A 124 2.73 13.36 -6.01
N ARG A 125 3.63 12.53 -6.51
CA ARG A 125 3.41 11.11 -6.80
C ARG A 125 4.01 10.19 -5.74
N LEU A 126 4.88 10.73 -4.88
CA LEU A 126 5.66 9.98 -3.92
C LEU A 126 4.88 9.72 -2.64
N ILE A 127 4.88 8.47 -2.21
CA ILE A 127 4.40 8.00 -0.93
C ILE A 127 5.60 7.44 -0.16
N TYR A 128 5.92 8.00 0.99
CA TYR A 128 7.03 7.51 1.81
C TYR A 128 6.63 6.22 2.52
N ASN A 129 7.33 5.12 2.30
CA ASN A 129 7.02 3.82 2.91
C ASN A 129 8.22 3.31 3.73
N SER A 130 8.16 3.47 5.06
CA SER A 130 7.10 3.94 5.94
C SER A 130 7.64 4.74 7.11
N ILE A 131 6.77 5.45 7.81
CA ILE A 131 7.06 5.97 9.16
C ILE A 131 6.59 4.90 10.16
N GLU A 132 7.49 4.45 11.05
CA GLU A 132 7.28 3.32 11.96
C GLU A 132 7.80 3.60 13.37
N GLU A 133 7.61 2.67 14.35
CA GLU A 133 7.93 2.88 15.78
C GLU A 133 9.37 3.37 16.04
N ASN A 134 10.31 2.98 15.18
CA ASN A 134 11.74 3.32 15.31
C ASN A 134 12.19 4.48 14.41
N TYR A 135 11.27 5.34 13.99
CA TYR A 135 11.61 6.56 13.23
C TYR A 135 12.67 7.39 13.99
N THR A 136 13.44 8.17 13.24
CA THR A 136 14.42 9.11 13.80
C THR A 136 14.02 10.55 13.50
N GLU A 137 14.48 11.50 14.35
CA GLU A 137 14.23 12.93 14.10
C GLU A 137 14.90 13.41 12.80
N ASP A 138 16.03 12.82 12.42
CA ASP A 138 16.71 13.10 11.16
C ASP A 138 15.84 12.65 9.96
N GLU A 139 15.22 11.47 10.04
CA GLU A 139 14.28 10.98 9.03
C GLU A 139 13.10 11.94 8.85
N LEU A 140 12.43 12.32 9.95
CA LEU A 140 11.30 13.25 9.93
C LEU A 140 11.70 14.62 9.37
N SER A 141 12.91 15.10 9.71
CA SER A 141 13.44 16.36 9.22
C SER A 141 13.68 16.35 7.72
N VAL A 142 14.22 15.26 7.16
CA VAL A 142 14.41 15.10 5.71
C VAL A 142 13.06 15.03 5.00
N ILE A 143 12.11 14.24 5.50
CA ILE A 143 10.76 14.15 4.93
C ILE A 143 10.13 15.56 4.82
N LYS A 144 10.24 16.35 5.90
CA LYS A 144 9.72 17.72 5.95
C LYS A 144 10.45 18.64 4.99
N GLU A 145 11.78 18.57 4.94
CA GLU A 145 12.63 19.40 4.08
C GLU A 145 12.29 19.21 2.61
N PHE A 146 11.99 17.96 2.18
CA PHE A 146 11.65 17.63 0.82
C PHE A 146 10.16 17.81 0.50
N GLY A 147 9.34 18.16 1.48
CA GLY A 147 7.93 18.50 1.28
C GLY A 147 7.05 17.30 0.94
N VAL A 148 7.43 16.09 1.38
CA VAL A 148 6.62 14.87 1.19
C VAL A 148 5.29 15.04 1.91
N LYS A 149 4.19 14.74 1.21
CA LYS A 149 2.82 14.95 1.71
C LYS A 149 2.12 13.67 2.12
N THR A 150 2.53 12.54 1.55
CA THR A 150 1.86 11.25 1.76
C THR A 150 2.84 10.22 2.32
N ALA A 151 2.42 9.48 3.33
CA ALA A 151 3.21 8.37 3.88
C ALA A 151 2.35 7.19 4.30
N VAL A 152 2.92 6.00 4.19
CA VAL A 152 2.44 4.82 4.91
C VAL A 152 2.88 4.93 6.37
N ILE A 153 1.93 4.76 7.28
CA ILE A 153 2.17 4.72 8.71
C ILE A 153 2.09 3.27 9.17
N LEU A 154 3.24 2.66 9.43
CA LEU A 154 3.33 1.25 9.81
C LEU A 154 3.12 1.08 11.31
N ALA A 155 1.88 0.80 11.69
CA ALA A 155 1.47 0.63 13.09
C ALA A 155 1.70 -0.81 13.58
N PHE A 156 2.94 -1.29 13.48
CA PHE A 156 3.31 -2.66 13.82
C PHE A 156 4.66 -2.72 14.54
N SER A 157 4.70 -3.46 15.63
CA SER A 157 5.94 -3.91 16.25
C SER A 157 5.72 -5.22 17.01
N LYS A 158 6.82 -5.87 17.41
CA LYS A 158 6.75 -7.09 18.24
C LYS A 158 6.05 -6.88 19.59
N LYS A 159 5.96 -5.64 20.06
CA LYS A 159 5.27 -5.26 21.30
C LYS A 159 3.78 -4.97 21.07
N HIS A 160 3.40 -4.61 19.86
CA HIS A 160 2.07 -4.12 19.47
C HIS A 160 1.39 -5.10 18.49
N LEU A 161 1.16 -6.34 18.91
CA LEU A 161 0.55 -7.36 18.06
C LEU A 161 -0.97 -7.31 18.02
N LYS A 162 -1.61 -6.99 19.17
CA LYS A 162 -3.07 -6.94 19.29
C LYS A 162 -3.63 -5.70 18.55
N PRO A 163 -4.83 -5.77 17.96
CA PRO A 163 -5.45 -4.65 17.26
C PRO A 163 -5.46 -3.34 18.08
N SER A 164 -5.95 -3.38 19.30
CA SER A 164 -6.02 -2.21 20.20
C SER A 164 -4.64 -1.62 20.56
N SER A 165 -3.57 -2.41 20.58
CA SER A 165 -2.23 -1.90 20.83
C SER A 165 -1.63 -1.20 19.59
N ARG A 166 -2.02 -1.64 18.39
CA ARG A 166 -1.64 -0.98 17.13
C ARG A 166 -2.30 0.41 17.03
N LEU A 167 -3.55 0.53 17.48
CA LEU A 167 -4.23 1.81 17.55
C LEU A 167 -3.53 2.77 18.54
N LYS A 168 -3.10 2.27 19.70
CA LYS A 168 -2.30 3.07 20.66
C LYS A 168 -0.96 3.53 20.07
N LEU A 169 -0.30 2.70 19.26
CA LEU A 169 0.93 3.09 18.57
C LEU A 169 0.68 4.26 17.60
N LEU A 170 -0.49 4.28 16.95
CA LEU A 170 -0.89 5.38 16.05
C LEU A 170 -1.19 6.68 16.80
N THR A 171 -1.97 6.59 17.89
CA THR A 171 -2.51 7.76 18.60
C THR A 171 -1.65 8.24 19.76
N GLY A 172 -0.73 7.40 20.25
CA GLY A 172 -0.03 7.61 21.51
C GLY A 172 -0.86 7.22 22.73
N ASP A 173 -0.26 7.33 23.92
CA ASP A 173 -0.89 6.98 25.18
C ASP A 173 -0.81 8.11 26.25
N GLY A 174 -0.50 9.33 25.83
CA GLY A 174 -0.30 10.49 26.67
C GLY A 174 1.10 10.60 27.31
N LYS A 175 1.90 9.53 27.25
CA LYS A 175 3.33 9.52 27.66
C LYS A 175 4.25 9.40 26.44
N THR A 176 3.82 8.66 25.46
CA THR A 176 4.54 8.43 24.19
C THR A 176 3.77 9.09 23.06
N GLU A 177 4.48 9.82 22.21
CA GLU A 177 3.91 10.38 20.98
C GLU A 177 3.46 9.25 20.04
N GLY A 178 2.27 9.40 19.44
CA GLY A 178 1.79 8.47 18.44
C GLY A 178 2.37 8.75 17.05
N LEU A 179 2.42 7.73 16.20
CA LEU A 179 3.00 7.83 14.84
C LEU A 179 2.30 8.88 13.97
N ILE A 180 0.99 9.10 14.15
CA ILE A 180 0.26 10.16 13.44
C ILE A 180 0.78 11.56 13.81
N ALA A 181 1.08 11.80 15.09
CA ALA A 181 1.62 13.09 15.53
C ALA A 181 3.05 13.29 14.99
N ALA A 182 3.89 12.27 15.05
CA ALA A 182 5.23 12.28 14.47
C ALA A 182 5.19 12.57 12.95
N ALA A 183 4.31 11.89 12.21
CA ALA A 183 4.12 12.13 10.78
C ALA A 183 3.65 13.56 10.47
N LYS A 184 2.73 14.11 11.27
CA LYS A 184 2.30 15.52 11.14
C LYS A 184 3.47 16.50 11.37
N ARG A 185 4.36 16.23 12.32
CA ARG A 185 5.58 17.05 12.53
C ARG A 185 6.51 17.01 11.29
N ALA A 186 6.56 15.88 10.59
CA ALA A 186 7.27 15.73 9.33
C ALA A 186 6.58 16.41 8.14
N GLY A 187 5.40 17.02 8.33
CA GLY A 187 4.65 17.69 7.26
C GLY A 187 3.78 16.76 6.42
N ILE A 188 3.59 15.52 6.86
CA ILE A 188 2.67 14.57 6.20
C ILE A 188 1.22 15.02 6.43
N GLU A 189 0.44 15.03 5.38
CA GLU A 189 -0.96 15.45 5.35
C GLU A 189 -1.90 14.26 5.04
N GLN A 190 -1.40 13.25 4.33
CA GLN A 190 -2.15 12.08 3.90
C GLN A 190 -1.53 10.79 4.49
N PHE A 191 -2.31 10.11 5.33
CA PHE A 191 -1.87 8.94 6.10
C PHE A 191 -2.49 7.66 5.55
N LEU A 192 -1.68 6.77 4.99
CA LEU A 192 -2.09 5.41 4.64
C LEU A 192 -1.69 4.48 5.79
N VAL A 193 -2.66 4.04 6.58
CA VAL A 193 -2.36 3.27 7.79
C VAL A 193 -2.24 1.77 7.47
N ASP A 194 -1.05 1.20 7.69
CA ASP A 194 -0.80 -0.25 7.64
C ASP A 194 -0.57 -0.78 9.06
N PRO A 195 -1.50 -1.57 9.63
CA PRO A 195 -1.29 -2.23 10.92
C PRO A 195 -0.26 -3.37 10.91
N GLY A 196 0.28 -3.72 9.74
CA GLY A 196 1.24 -4.80 9.55
C GLY A 196 0.63 -6.20 9.60
N VAL A 197 1.21 -7.13 8.85
CA VAL A 197 0.82 -8.55 8.81
C VAL A 197 1.99 -9.42 9.23
N LEU A 198 1.80 -10.35 10.16
CA LEU A 198 2.84 -11.26 10.64
C LEU A 198 2.81 -12.61 9.88
N ASP A 199 1.65 -13.25 9.82
CA ASP A 199 1.40 -14.52 9.14
C ASP A 199 -0.06 -14.60 8.66
N VAL A 200 -0.42 -15.68 7.95
CA VAL A 200 -1.76 -15.84 7.37
C VAL A 200 -2.86 -15.87 8.44
N ALA A 201 -2.61 -16.51 9.58
CA ALA A 201 -3.62 -16.58 10.65
C ALA A 201 -3.81 -15.21 11.32
N SER A 202 -2.72 -14.48 11.57
CA SER A 202 -2.74 -13.15 12.17
C SER A 202 -3.26 -12.05 11.23
N ASN A 203 -3.45 -12.35 9.94
CA ASN A 203 -4.12 -11.44 9.01
C ASN A 203 -5.53 -11.05 9.53
N SER A 204 -6.18 -11.92 10.30
CA SER A 204 -7.44 -11.62 11.00
C SER A 204 -7.30 -10.47 12.01
N TRP A 205 -6.18 -10.40 12.74
CA TRP A 205 -5.90 -9.30 13.67
C TRP A 205 -5.54 -8.00 12.94
N THR A 206 -4.80 -8.10 11.86
CA THR A 206 -4.52 -6.96 10.98
C THR A 206 -5.81 -6.38 10.41
N THR A 207 -6.66 -7.22 9.88
CA THR A 207 -7.98 -6.84 9.38
C THR A 207 -8.85 -6.18 10.45
N LYS A 208 -8.85 -6.71 11.67
CA LYS A 208 -9.55 -6.08 12.81
C LYS A 208 -8.95 -4.71 13.17
N ALA A 209 -7.62 -4.57 13.09
CA ALA A 209 -6.97 -3.29 13.33
C ALA A 209 -7.30 -2.26 12.22
N ILE A 210 -7.37 -2.67 10.95
CA ILE A 210 -7.85 -1.81 9.85
C ILE A 210 -9.27 -1.32 10.16
N TYR A 211 -10.16 -2.22 10.54
CA TYR A 211 -11.52 -1.87 10.94
C TYR A 211 -11.53 -0.81 12.07
N GLU A 212 -10.74 -1.01 13.12
CA GLU A 212 -10.66 -0.09 14.26
C GLU A 212 -10.07 1.27 13.88
N VAL A 213 -9.07 1.32 13.00
CA VAL A 213 -8.52 2.58 12.46
C VAL A 213 -9.60 3.35 11.71
N LYS A 214 -10.34 2.71 10.83
CA LYS A 214 -11.39 3.36 10.05
C LYS A 214 -12.57 3.77 10.93
N GLU A 215 -13.00 2.93 11.87
CA GLU A 215 -14.12 3.23 12.77
C GLU A 215 -13.81 4.37 13.76
N GLN A 216 -12.56 4.47 14.24
CA GLN A 216 -12.23 5.44 15.28
C GLN A 216 -11.51 6.69 14.77
N LEU A 217 -10.71 6.57 13.69
CA LEU A 217 -9.87 7.65 13.19
C LEU A 217 -10.29 8.15 11.80
N GLY A 218 -11.03 7.35 11.03
CA GLY A 218 -11.47 7.69 9.68
C GLY A 218 -10.36 7.72 8.63
N TYR A 219 -9.14 7.28 8.95
CA TYR A 219 -8.03 7.26 7.99
C TYR A 219 -8.11 6.04 7.06
N PRO A 220 -7.64 6.15 5.80
CA PRO A 220 -7.47 5.01 4.92
C PRO A 220 -6.61 3.94 5.55
N GLY A 221 -7.11 2.71 5.57
CA GLY A 221 -6.45 1.55 6.14
C GLY A 221 -6.22 0.45 5.11
N GLY A 222 -5.08 -0.21 5.21
CA GLY A 222 -4.72 -1.32 4.33
C GLY A 222 -3.61 -2.16 4.93
N CYS A 223 -3.04 -3.08 4.16
CA CYS A 223 -1.95 -3.91 4.64
C CYS A 223 -1.16 -4.58 3.51
N ALA A 224 -0.06 -5.26 3.88
CA ALA A 224 0.77 -6.08 3.00
C ALA A 224 0.54 -7.59 3.22
N PRO A 225 -0.63 -8.18 2.86
CA PRO A 225 -0.94 -9.58 3.13
C PRO A 225 -0.04 -10.54 2.33
N SER A 226 0.62 -10.06 1.29
CA SER A 226 1.64 -10.80 0.55
C SER A 226 2.78 -11.30 1.44
N ASN A 227 3.20 -10.51 2.44
CA ASN A 227 4.25 -10.92 3.37
C ASN A 227 3.89 -12.24 4.07
N ALA A 228 2.65 -12.35 4.56
CA ALA A 228 2.15 -13.56 5.19
C ALA A 228 2.01 -14.73 4.20
N LEU A 229 1.47 -14.46 3.01
CA LEU A 229 1.27 -15.48 1.97
C LEU A 229 2.61 -16.10 1.53
N TYR A 230 3.64 -15.29 1.30
CA TYR A 230 4.95 -15.78 0.88
C TYR A 230 5.73 -16.48 2.00
N LEU A 231 5.44 -16.19 3.27
CA LEU A 231 5.98 -16.94 4.41
C LEU A 231 5.31 -18.33 4.57
N TRP A 232 4.15 -18.55 3.99
CA TRP A 232 3.45 -19.83 4.03
C TRP A 232 4.08 -20.86 3.07
N LYS A 233 5.27 -21.34 3.43
CA LYS A 233 6.10 -22.26 2.61
C LYS A 233 5.31 -23.46 2.08
N LYS A 234 4.47 -24.09 2.95
CA LYS A 234 3.67 -25.28 2.59
C LYS A 234 2.65 -24.98 1.48
N MET A 235 2.07 -23.78 1.41
CA MET A 235 1.17 -23.40 0.34
C MET A 235 1.97 -22.98 -0.90
N ARG A 236 3.06 -22.21 -0.73
CA ARG A 236 3.91 -21.80 -1.83
C ARG A 236 4.47 -22.99 -2.63
N SER A 237 4.80 -24.11 -1.95
CA SER A 237 5.29 -25.32 -2.62
C SER A 237 4.22 -26.05 -3.45
N LYS A 238 2.94 -25.72 -3.30
CA LYS A 238 1.86 -26.27 -4.12
C LYS A 238 1.81 -25.65 -5.52
N GLY A 239 2.32 -24.42 -5.68
CA GLY A 239 2.27 -23.71 -6.95
C GLY A 239 0.85 -23.33 -7.38
N SER A 240 0.74 -22.80 -8.62
CA SER A 240 -0.54 -22.51 -9.25
C SER A 240 -1.29 -23.81 -9.59
N PRO A 241 -2.64 -23.87 -9.47
CA PRO A 241 -3.52 -22.75 -9.10
C PRO A 241 -3.75 -22.65 -7.57
N TYR A 242 -3.20 -23.55 -6.79
CA TYR A 242 -3.50 -23.66 -5.35
C TYR A 242 -2.99 -22.44 -4.57
N PHE A 243 -1.79 -21.97 -4.90
CA PHE A 243 -1.20 -20.77 -4.28
C PHE A 243 -2.04 -19.52 -4.57
N GLU A 244 -2.49 -19.35 -5.81
CA GLU A 244 -3.31 -18.23 -6.24
C GLU A 244 -4.70 -18.25 -5.59
N ALA A 245 -5.34 -19.42 -5.50
CA ALA A 245 -6.63 -19.58 -4.83
C ALA A 245 -6.54 -19.23 -3.33
N ALA A 246 -5.51 -19.73 -2.63
CA ALA A 246 -5.27 -19.39 -1.24
C ALA A 246 -4.90 -17.91 -1.07
N GLY A 247 -4.10 -17.37 -1.98
CA GLY A 247 -3.71 -15.96 -2.02
C GLY A 247 -4.92 -15.04 -2.19
N THR A 248 -5.83 -15.38 -3.09
CA THR A 248 -7.08 -14.63 -3.27
C THR A 248 -7.86 -14.55 -1.95
N ALA A 249 -8.04 -15.66 -1.22
CA ALA A 249 -8.72 -15.65 0.07
C ALA A 249 -8.00 -14.77 1.12
N VAL A 250 -6.65 -14.82 1.16
CA VAL A 250 -5.84 -14.00 2.07
C VAL A 250 -5.98 -12.51 1.76
N PHE A 251 -6.08 -12.13 0.48
CA PHE A 251 -6.15 -10.74 0.04
C PHE A 251 -7.58 -10.17 0.12
N THR A 252 -8.60 -10.96 -0.21
CA THR A 252 -9.98 -10.49 -0.17
C THR A 252 -10.52 -10.31 1.24
N TYR A 253 -9.99 -11.05 2.22
CA TYR A 253 -10.46 -10.98 3.59
C TYR A 253 -10.36 -9.56 4.21
N PRO A 254 -9.23 -8.83 4.16
CA PRO A 254 -9.19 -7.44 4.64
C PRO A 254 -10.08 -6.49 3.82
N VAL A 255 -10.24 -6.70 2.50
CA VAL A 255 -11.12 -5.87 1.66
C VAL A 255 -12.57 -5.96 2.13
N THR A 256 -13.06 -7.17 2.44
CA THR A 256 -14.44 -7.36 2.95
C THR A 256 -14.69 -6.68 4.29
N GLN A 257 -13.65 -6.28 5.00
CA GLN A 257 -13.71 -5.56 6.29
C GLN A 257 -13.34 -4.08 6.15
N GLY A 258 -13.20 -3.59 4.93
CA GLY A 258 -13.05 -2.17 4.62
C GLY A 258 -11.62 -1.71 4.38
N ALA A 259 -10.68 -2.59 4.04
CA ALA A 259 -9.37 -2.16 3.59
C ALA A 259 -9.48 -1.36 2.28
N ASP A 260 -8.77 -0.24 2.21
CA ASP A 260 -8.77 0.69 1.08
C ASP A 260 -7.61 0.43 0.11
N PHE A 261 -6.53 -0.21 0.58
CA PHE A 261 -5.36 -0.56 -0.24
C PHE A 261 -4.73 -1.88 0.20
N LEU A 262 -4.06 -2.55 -0.74
CA LEU A 262 -3.30 -3.78 -0.49
C LEU A 262 -1.95 -3.74 -1.20
N LEU A 263 -0.86 -3.99 -0.46
CA LEU A 263 0.43 -4.34 -1.04
C LEU A 263 0.42 -5.84 -1.37
N TYR A 264 0.20 -6.16 -2.64
CA TYR A 264 0.03 -7.56 -3.06
C TYR A 264 1.35 -8.27 -3.39
N GLY A 265 2.48 -7.58 -3.19
CA GLY A 265 3.83 -8.12 -3.42
C GLY A 265 4.21 -8.13 -4.89
N PRO A 266 4.87 -9.19 -5.40
CA PRO A 266 5.40 -9.19 -6.76
C PRO A 266 4.40 -8.73 -7.80
N ILE A 267 4.76 -7.69 -8.58
CA ILE A 267 3.90 -7.09 -9.61
C ILE A 267 3.41 -8.11 -10.65
N MET A 268 4.17 -9.16 -10.90
CA MET A 268 3.79 -10.25 -11.79
C MET A 268 2.54 -11.03 -11.33
N ASN A 269 2.10 -10.85 -10.09
CA ASN A 269 0.86 -11.44 -9.58
C ASN A 269 -0.41 -10.68 -10.00
N ALA A 270 -0.27 -9.52 -10.65
CA ALA A 270 -1.39 -8.68 -11.06
C ALA A 270 -2.55 -9.46 -11.73
N PRO A 271 -2.31 -10.43 -12.64
CA PRO A 271 -3.40 -11.10 -13.35
C PRO A 271 -4.44 -11.80 -12.47
N TRP A 272 -4.01 -12.44 -11.37
CA TRP A 272 -4.95 -13.12 -10.48
C TRP A 272 -5.39 -12.24 -9.32
N VAL A 273 -4.53 -11.31 -8.86
CA VAL A 273 -4.86 -10.40 -7.74
C VAL A 273 -5.94 -9.42 -8.17
N TYR A 274 -5.76 -8.74 -9.28
CA TYR A 274 -6.72 -7.75 -9.77
C TYR A 274 -8.10 -8.36 -9.97
N ARG A 275 -8.20 -9.53 -10.63
CA ARG A 275 -9.49 -10.19 -10.87
C ARG A 275 -10.17 -10.63 -9.58
N GLY A 276 -9.41 -11.18 -8.62
CA GLY A 276 -9.95 -11.56 -7.32
C GLY A 276 -10.45 -10.37 -6.50
N ILE A 277 -9.69 -9.29 -6.44
CA ILE A 277 -10.05 -8.08 -5.71
C ILE A 277 -11.18 -7.33 -6.41
N ALA A 278 -11.13 -7.17 -7.74
CA ALA A 278 -12.20 -6.53 -8.51
C ALA A 278 -13.55 -7.22 -8.32
N THR A 279 -13.56 -8.57 -8.31
CA THR A 279 -14.77 -9.35 -8.02
C THR A 279 -15.30 -9.03 -6.61
N THR A 280 -14.42 -8.92 -5.63
CA THR A 280 -14.79 -8.56 -4.24
C THR A 280 -15.30 -7.15 -4.18
N ASP A 281 -14.60 -6.18 -4.79
CA ASP A 281 -15.02 -4.77 -4.84
C ASP A 281 -16.38 -4.59 -5.55
N ALA A 282 -16.65 -5.36 -6.60
CA ALA A 282 -17.95 -5.33 -7.26
C ALA A 282 -19.07 -5.77 -6.31
N MET A 283 -18.87 -6.84 -5.53
CA MET A 283 -19.82 -7.26 -4.49
C MET A 283 -19.97 -6.21 -3.38
N MET A 284 -18.84 -5.60 -2.97
CA MET A 284 -18.84 -4.52 -1.98
C MET A 284 -19.59 -3.30 -2.51
N GLY A 285 -19.32 -2.87 -3.74
CA GLY A 285 -19.98 -1.76 -4.42
C GLY A 285 -21.50 -1.98 -4.58
N TYR A 286 -21.92 -3.21 -4.88
CA TYR A 286 -23.34 -3.53 -4.97
C TYR A 286 -24.09 -3.32 -3.64
N THR A 287 -23.42 -3.63 -2.51
CA THR A 287 -24.03 -3.45 -1.18
C THR A 287 -24.13 -1.99 -0.73
N THR A 288 -23.47 -1.05 -1.41
CA THR A 288 -23.62 0.39 -1.11
C THR A 288 -25.08 0.85 -1.27
N LYS A 289 -25.87 0.16 -2.13
CA LYS A 289 -27.32 0.37 -2.27
C LYS A 289 -28.08 0.18 -0.96
N LEU A 290 -27.60 -0.67 -0.05
CA LEU A 290 -28.21 -0.94 1.25
C LEU A 290 -27.75 0.02 2.34
N THR A 291 -26.54 0.63 2.18
CA THR A 291 -25.94 1.52 3.18
C THR A 291 -26.16 3.01 2.86
N GLY A 292 -26.73 3.31 1.69
CA GLY A 292 -26.92 4.69 1.21
C GLY A 292 -25.62 5.37 0.77
N THR A 293 -24.51 4.62 0.66
CA THR A 293 -23.24 5.10 0.09
C THR A 293 -23.36 5.14 -1.44
N LYS A 294 -22.79 6.16 -2.07
CA LYS A 294 -22.72 6.25 -3.54
C LYS A 294 -21.35 5.77 -4.01
N LEU A 295 -21.30 5.20 -5.20
CA LEU A 295 -20.01 4.93 -5.86
C LEU A 295 -19.28 6.25 -6.13
N GLY A 296 -18.01 6.31 -5.75
CA GLY A 296 -17.17 7.51 -5.86
C GLY A 296 -16.52 7.67 -7.23
N THR A 297 -16.67 6.69 -8.13
CA THR A 297 -16.09 6.70 -9.47
C THR A 297 -16.93 5.89 -10.47
N THR A 298 -16.88 6.26 -11.74
CA THR A 298 -17.45 5.50 -12.86
C THR A 298 -16.58 4.31 -13.28
N GLU A 299 -15.31 4.31 -12.87
CA GLU A 299 -14.36 3.21 -13.13
C GLU A 299 -14.45 2.07 -12.09
N HIS A 300 -15.51 2.09 -11.25
CA HIS A 300 -15.67 1.06 -10.22
C HIS A 300 -15.84 -0.35 -10.84
N PRO A 301 -15.20 -1.41 -10.28
CA PRO A 301 -15.32 -2.78 -10.79
C PRO A 301 -16.77 -3.26 -10.97
N LEU A 302 -17.70 -2.82 -10.13
CA LEU A 302 -19.12 -3.11 -10.30
C LEU A 302 -19.68 -2.64 -11.66
N LEU A 303 -19.17 -1.53 -12.20
CA LEU A 303 -19.63 -0.94 -13.46
C LEU A 303 -18.80 -1.40 -14.66
N LYS A 304 -17.59 -1.91 -14.41
CA LYS A 304 -16.68 -2.39 -15.47
C LYS A 304 -16.84 -3.88 -15.77
N LEU A 305 -17.13 -4.69 -14.77
CA LEU A 305 -17.18 -6.14 -14.92
C LEU A 305 -18.60 -6.69 -15.10
N PHE A 306 -19.61 -5.92 -14.75
CA PHE A 306 -21.02 -6.30 -14.73
C PHE A 306 -21.91 -5.22 -15.31
#